data_69465fa82c0ff843251f3da798b5ff22
#
_entry.id   69465fa82c0ff843251f3da798b5ff22
#
_cell.length_a   1.000
_cell.length_b   1.000
_cell.length_c   1.000
_cell.angle_alpha   90.00
_cell.angle_beta   90.00
_cell.angle_gamma   90.00
#
_symmetry.space_group_name_H-M   'P 1'
#
loop_
_entity.id
_entity.type
_entity.pdbx_description
1 polymer ?
#
loop_
_entity_poly.entity_id
_entity_poly.type
_entity_poly.pdbx_seq_one_letter_code
_entity_poly.pdbx_strand_id
1 'polypeptide(L)'
;MKIFYLDTSSNYLYTAILEDTKVISEIKEKLDRDLSSLALFKIEEMFKNNNMNLNDIEKIIVVNGPGSFTGVRIGLTIAKTISWAKKIPIIQISSLEAMTLSSNNKYNYTVPAIDARRNYVFAAVYDNVNKNFILKEQYISINTLEAAMRNLGDDITYISNDKLNTKYSIQEYVPNISYIVENVMNREGINPHSVDANYLKMTEAEENL
;
A
#
# COMPACT_ATOMS: atom_id res chain seq x y z
N MET A 1 -2.98 -20.58 -7.87
CA MET A 1 -2.04 -20.20 -6.79
C MET A 1 -2.81 -19.38 -5.75
N LYS A 2 -2.74 -19.77 -4.47
CA LYS A 2 -3.41 -19.04 -3.38
C LYS A 2 -2.50 -17.96 -2.81
N ILE A 3 -2.98 -16.73 -2.80
CA ILE A 3 -2.24 -15.54 -2.41
C ILE A 3 -2.92 -14.89 -1.22
N PHE A 4 -2.12 -14.48 -0.23
CA PHE A 4 -2.56 -13.65 0.88
C PHE A 4 -2.03 -12.23 0.70
N TYR A 5 -2.95 -11.26 0.59
CA TYR A 5 -2.65 -9.84 0.51
C TYR A 5 -2.86 -9.17 1.86
N LEU A 6 -1.94 -8.31 2.28
CA LEU A 6 -2.01 -7.59 3.55
C LEU A 6 -1.50 -6.15 3.43
N ASP A 7 -2.34 -5.21 3.81
CA ASP A 7 -2.01 -3.79 3.96
C ASP A 7 -2.60 -3.26 5.27
N THR A 8 -1.72 -2.79 6.12
CA THR A 8 -2.03 -2.12 7.39
C THR A 8 -1.29 -0.77 7.48
N SER A 9 -0.88 -0.23 6.34
CA SER A 9 -0.07 1.00 6.27
C SER A 9 -0.82 2.28 6.64
N SER A 10 -2.13 2.20 6.79
CA SER A 10 -3.02 3.29 7.20
C SER A 10 -3.79 2.93 8.48
N ASN A 11 -4.88 3.64 8.76
CA ASN A 11 -5.83 3.28 9.82
C ASN A 11 -6.90 2.26 9.35
N TYR A 12 -6.71 1.68 8.18
CA TYR A 12 -7.55 0.61 7.64
C TYR A 12 -6.80 -0.73 7.69
N LEU A 13 -7.57 -1.80 7.81
CA LEU A 13 -7.15 -3.15 7.47
C LEU A 13 -7.66 -3.45 6.06
N TYR A 14 -6.75 -3.54 5.11
CA TYR A 14 -7.01 -4.05 3.77
C TYR A 14 -6.32 -5.41 3.64
N THR A 15 -7.10 -6.46 3.55
CA THR A 15 -6.54 -7.82 3.42
C THR A 15 -7.46 -8.69 2.58
N ALA A 16 -6.87 -9.66 1.89
CA ALA A 16 -7.63 -10.59 1.07
C ALA A 16 -6.92 -11.93 0.92
N ILE A 17 -7.73 -12.96 0.65
CA ILE A 17 -7.30 -14.25 0.13
C ILE A 17 -7.76 -14.32 -1.33
N LEU A 18 -6.83 -14.64 -2.22
CA LEU A 18 -7.10 -14.77 -3.64
C LEU A 18 -6.70 -16.15 -4.16
N GLU A 19 -7.37 -16.61 -5.19
CA GLU A 19 -6.92 -17.69 -6.07
C GLU A 19 -6.53 -17.04 -7.41
N ASP A 20 -5.23 -17.01 -7.68
CA ASP A 20 -4.62 -16.17 -8.71
C ASP A 20 -5.05 -14.69 -8.55
N THR A 21 -5.83 -14.16 -9.47
CA THR A 21 -6.37 -12.78 -9.38
C THR A 21 -7.78 -12.69 -8.83
N LYS A 22 -8.44 -13.85 -8.62
CA LYS A 22 -9.83 -13.89 -8.15
C LYS A 22 -9.88 -13.79 -6.63
N VAL A 23 -10.53 -12.76 -6.12
CA VAL A 23 -10.77 -12.61 -4.68
C VAL A 23 -11.72 -13.69 -4.18
N ILE A 24 -11.26 -14.48 -3.20
CA ILE A 24 -12.09 -15.45 -2.46
C ILE A 24 -12.77 -14.73 -1.30
N SER A 25 -12.01 -13.93 -0.56
CA SER A 25 -12.51 -13.15 0.59
C SER A 25 -11.63 -11.92 0.78
N GLU A 26 -12.24 -10.80 1.20
CA GLU A 26 -11.51 -9.57 1.50
C GLU A 26 -12.11 -8.84 2.70
N ILE A 27 -11.26 -8.08 3.39
CA ILE A 27 -11.63 -7.13 4.43
C ILE A 27 -11.11 -5.76 4.01
N LYS A 28 -11.99 -4.77 4.01
CA LYS A 28 -11.69 -3.34 3.77
C LYS A 28 -12.37 -2.56 4.89
N GLU A 29 -11.70 -2.48 6.04
CA GLU A 29 -12.32 -1.96 7.25
C GLU A 29 -11.44 -0.94 7.94
N LYS A 30 -12.05 0.17 8.35
CA LYS A 30 -11.40 1.18 9.14
C LYS A 30 -11.35 0.73 10.60
N LEU A 31 -10.17 0.55 11.14
CA LEU A 31 -9.96 0.10 12.52
C LEU A 31 -9.35 1.18 13.43
N ASP A 32 -8.86 2.28 12.84
CA ASP A 32 -8.25 3.39 13.59
C ASP A 32 -7.24 2.88 14.67
N ARG A 33 -7.53 3.15 15.95
CA ARG A 33 -6.67 2.76 17.08
C ARG A 33 -6.69 1.26 17.39
N ASP A 34 -7.70 0.55 16.92
CA ASP A 34 -7.89 -0.88 17.21
C ASP A 34 -7.17 -1.79 16.21
N LEU A 35 -6.50 -1.21 15.21
CA LEU A 35 -5.77 -1.97 14.19
C LEU A 35 -4.78 -2.97 14.80
N SER A 36 -4.02 -2.57 15.83
CA SER A 36 -3.02 -3.43 16.47
C SER A 36 -3.61 -4.60 17.24
N SER A 37 -4.80 -4.44 17.80
CA SER A 37 -5.48 -5.47 18.58
C SER A 37 -6.38 -6.37 17.75
N LEU A 38 -6.96 -5.86 16.68
CA LEU A 38 -7.97 -6.57 15.90
C LEU A 38 -7.47 -7.16 14.58
N ALA A 39 -6.38 -6.65 14.00
CA ALA A 39 -5.95 -7.07 12.68
C ALA A 39 -5.74 -8.59 12.58
N LEU A 40 -4.98 -9.18 13.51
CA LEU A 40 -4.71 -10.63 13.50
C LEU A 40 -5.98 -11.46 13.74
N PHE A 41 -6.84 -11.03 14.65
CA PHE A 41 -8.12 -11.67 14.92
C PHE A 41 -9.02 -11.70 13.67
N LYS A 42 -9.17 -10.55 13.00
CA LYS A 42 -9.98 -10.45 11.77
C LYS A 42 -9.41 -11.29 10.62
N ILE A 43 -8.08 -11.35 10.49
CA ILE A 43 -7.41 -12.23 9.53
C ILE A 43 -7.74 -13.69 9.85
N GLU A 44 -7.64 -14.11 11.10
CA GLU A 44 -7.95 -15.47 11.53
C GLU A 44 -9.42 -15.83 11.22
N GLU A 45 -10.36 -14.93 11.54
CA GLU A 45 -11.78 -15.12 11.21
C GLU A 45 -12.00 -15.25 9.69
N MET A 46 -11.33 -14.42 8.89
CA MET A 46 -11.42 -14.48 7.42
C MET A 46 -10.99 -15.88 6.91
N PHE A 47 -9.90 -16.43 7.42
CA PHE A 47 -9.46 -17.78 7.04
C PHE A 47 -10.47 -18.86 7.48
N LYS A 48 -10.94 -18.81 8.73
CA LYS A 48 -11.93 -19.77 9.28
C LYS A 48 -13.26 -19.75 8.50
N ASN A 49 -13.77 -18.58 8.21
CA ASN A 49 -15.05 -18.40 7.50
C ASN A 49 -15.01 -18.94 6.06
N ASN A 50 -13.82 -19.07 5.48
CA ASN A 50 -13.64 -19.66 4.15
C ASN A 50 -13.13 -21.10 4.18
N ASN A 51 -13.14 -21.77 5.35
CA ASN A 51 -12.60 -23.11 5.54
C ASN A 51 -11.16 -23.25 5.05
N MET A 52 -10.35 -22.22 5.21
CA MET A 52 -8.96 -22.13 4.81
C MET A 52 -8.04 -21.98 6.01
N ASN A 53 -6.78 -22.30 5.82
CA ASN A 53 -5.73 -22.09 6.81
C ASN A 53 -4.42 -21.61 6.13
N LEU A 54 -3.44 -21.23 6.94
CA LEU A 54 -2.17 -20.67 6.42
C LEU A 54 -1.34 -21.68 5.59
N ASN A 55 -1.62 -23.00 5.67
CA ASN A 55 -0.94 -23.97 4.80
C ASN A 55 -1.45 -23.97 3.36
N ASP A 56 -2.62 -23.34 3.13
CA ASP A 56 -3.19 -23.23 1.78
C ASP A 56 -2.54 -22.10 0.98
N ILE A 57 -1.80 -21.19 1.66
CA ILE A 57 -1.20 -19.99 1.05
C ILE A 57 0.17 -20.34 0.45
N GLU A 58 0.37 -19.95 -0.80
CA GLU A 58 1.58 -20.19 -1.57
C GLU A 58 2.45 -18.94 -1.72
N LYS A 59 1.86 -17.73 -1.55
CA LYS A 59 2.56 -16.45 -1.67
C LYS A 59 1.90 -15.38 -0.80
N ILE A 60 2.70 -14.46 -0.27
CA ILE A 60 2.22 -13.28 0.45
C ILE A 60 2.59 -12.03 -0.34
N ILE A 61 1.64 -11.08 -0.45
CA ILE A 61 1.88 -9.74 -0.93
C ILE A 61 1.61 -8.79 0.25
N VAL A 62 2.62 -8.01 0.64
CA VAL A 62 2.50 -7.09 1.77
C VAL A 62 2.84 -5.67 1.36
N VAL A 63 2.03 -4.71 1.82
CA VAL A 63 2.32 -3.28 1.66
C VAL A 63 3.29 -2.85 2.76
N ASN A 64 4.45 -2.31 2.35
CA ASN A 64 5.54 -1.99 3.25
C ASN A 64 5.68 -0.49 3.59
N GLY A 65 4.67 0.31 3.30
CA GLY A 65 4.69 1.77 3.48
C GLY A 65 5.08 2.53 2.20
N PRO A 66 5.18 3.86 2.27
CA PRO A 66 5.09 4.71 3.46
C PRO A 66 3.68 4.75 4.07
N GLY A 67 3.59 5.22 5.34
CA GLY A 67 2.31 5.36 6.03
C GLY A 67 2.45 5.40 7.56
N SER A 68 1.46 4.87 8.25
CA SER A 68 1.47 4.74 9.71
C SER A 68 2.63 3.89 10.18
N PHE A 69 3.52 4.47 10.97
CA PHE A 69 4.70 3.78 11.51
C PHE A 69 4.36 2.47 12.25
N THR A 70 3.33 2.52 13.09
CA THR A 70 2.84 1.33 13.81
C THR A 70 2.16 0.35 12.86
N GLY A 71 1.29 0.86 11.98
CA GLY A 71 0.54 0.04 11.03
C GLY A 71 1.45 -0.75 10.10
N VAL A 72 2.41 -0.09 9.44
CA VAL A 72 3.39 -0.76 8.56
C VAL A 72 4.10 -1.91 9.29
N ARG A 73 4.54 -1.68 10.53
CA ARG A 73 5.23 -2.72 11.32
C ARG A 73 4.33 -3.89 11.68
N ILE A 74 3.04 -3.66 11.96
CA ILE A 74 2.07 -4.74 12.22
C ILE A 74 1.98 -5.65 11.00
N GLY A 75 1.71 -5.10 9.81
CA GLY A 75 1.59 -5.87 8.57
C GLY A 75 2.86 -6.64 8.24
N LEU A 76 4.00 -5.97 8.30
CA LEU A 76 5.29 -6.61 8.06
C LEU A 76 5.59 -7.73 9.05
N THR A 77 5.29 -7.54 10.35
CA THR A 77 5.50 -8.57 11.36
C THR A 77 4.63 -9.80 11.09
N ILE A 78 3.35 -9.61 10.78
CA ILE A 78 2.43 -10.70 10.44
C ILE A 78 2.94 -11.44 9.19
N ALA A 79 3.22 -10.72 8.10
CA ALA A 79 3.67 -11.29 6.84
C ALA A 79 4.99 -12.06 6.98
N LYS A 80 5.99 -11.45 7.64
CA LYS A 80 7.30 -12.06 7.90
C LYS A 80 7.18 -13.33 8.74
N THR A 81 6.37 -13.31 9.80
CA THR A 81 6.16 -14.46 10.67
C THR A 81 5.52 -15.64 9.92
N ILE A 82 4.47 -15.37 9.13
CA ILE A 82 3.80 -16.39 8.33
C ILE A 82 4.77 -16.96 7.28
N SER A 83 5.43 -16.08 6.52
CA SER A 83 6.39 -16.48 5.48
C SER A 83 7.53 -17.34 6.05
N TRP A 84 8.12 -16.91 7.16
CA TRP A 84 9.19 -17.66 7.81
C TRP A 84 8.72 -19.05 8.29
N ALA A 85 7.57 -19.10 8.97
CA ALA A 85 7.02 -20.34 9.50
C ALA A 85 6.59 -21.33 8.41
N LYS A 86 6.09 -20.84 7.28
CA LYS A 86 5.58 -21.65 6.17
C LYS A 86 6.55 -21.80 5.01
N LYS A 87 7.68 -21.08 5.02
CA LYS A 87 8.68 -21.06 3.95
C LYS A 87 8.10 -20.65 2.60
N ILE A 88 7.19 -19.69 2.61
CA ILE A 88 6.57 -19.14 1.40
C ILE A 88 7.15 -17.75 1.07
N PRO A 89 7.24 -17.38 -0.21
CA PRO A 89 7.83 -16.11 -0.63
C PRO A 89 6.94 -14.91 -0.27
N ILE A 90 7.58 -13.76 -0.03
CA ILE A 90 6.91 -12.47 0.14
C ILE A 90 7.23 -11.58 -1.05
N ILE A 91 6.21 -10.94 -1.60
CA ILE A 91 6.34 -9.77 -2.46
C ILE A 91 6.01 -8.55 -1.63
N GLN A 92 6.91 -7.57 -1.60
CA GLN A 92 6.61 -6.27 -1.01
C GLN A 92 6.28 -5.25 -2.08
N ILE A 93 5.31 -4.38 -1.79
CA ILE A 93 4.93 -3.25 -2.63
C ILE A 93 4.80 -2.00 -1.77
N SER A 94 5.02 -0.83 -2.36
CA SER A 94 4.81 0.40 -1.62
C SER A 94 3.32 0.77 -1.52
N SER A 95 2.96 1.56 -0.51
CA SER A 95 1.61 2.11 -0.38
C SER A 95 1.26 2.99 -1.58
N LEU A 96 2.21 3.79 -2.08
CA LEU A 96 1.99 4.68 -3.22
C LEU A 96 1.82 3.89 -4.53
N GLU A 97 2.52 2.78 -4.69
CA GLU A 97 2.30 1.86 -5.80
C GLU A 97 0.91 1.20 -5.73
N ALA A 98 0.51 0.71 -4.56
CA ALA A 98 -0.82 0.12 -4.36
C ALA A 98 -1.94 1.13 -4.66
N MET A 99 -1.76 2.40 -4.25
CA MET A 99 -2.68 3.50 -4.56
C MET A 99 -2.73 3.78 -6.07
N THR A 100 -1.58 3.84 -6.74
CA THR A 100 -1.49 4.04 -8.20
C THR A 100 -2.24 2.96 -8.96
N LEU A 101 -2.00 1.69 -8.62
CA LEU A 101 -2.69 0.55 -9.23
C LEU A 101 -4.20 0.51 -8.93
N SER A 102 -4.67 1.26 -7.94
CA SER A 102 -6.09 1.35 -7.60
C SER A 102 -6.78 2.59 -8.20
N SER A 103 -6.05 3.41 -8.97
CA SER A 103 -6.62 4.56 -9.67
C SER A 103 -7.65 4.11 -10.70
N ASN A 104 -8.69 4.95 -10.88
CA ASN A 104 -9.70 4.73 -11.94
C ASN A 104 -9.20 5.07 -13.36
N ASN A 105 -7.97 5.55 -13.51
CA ASN A 105 -7.29 5.92 -14.76
C ASN A 105 -8.09 6.88 -15.67
N LYS A 106 -8.97 7.72 -15.09
CA LYS A 106 -9.76 8.71 -15.84
C LYS A 106 -8.95 9.94 -16.23
N TYR A 107 -7.80 10.14 -15.61
CA TYR A 107 -6.92 11.30 -15.78
C TYR A 107 -5.59 10.84 -16.39
N ASN A 108 -4.92 11.73 -17.11
CA ASN A 108 -3.60 11.43 -17.68
C ASN A 108 -2.56 11.20 -16.58
N TYR A 109 -2.71 11.87 -15.43
CA TYR A 109 -1.78 11.73 -14.32
C TYR A 109 -2.48 11.40 -13.02
N THR A 110 -1.92 10.43 -12.30
CA THR A 110 -2.33 10.06 -10.93
C THR A 110 -1.23 10.43 -9.95
N VAL A 111 -1.62 11.08 -8.85
CA VAL A 111 -0.73 11.47 -7.76
C VAL A 111 -1.16 10.73 -6.50
N PRO A 112 -0.61 9.53 -6.23
CA PRO A 112 -0.80 8.89 -4.93
C PRO A 112 -0.12 9.75 -3.88
N ALA A 113 -0.84 10.09 -2.80
CA ALA A 113 -0.33 10.96 -1.76
C ALA A 113 -0.86 10.58 -0.38
N ILE A 114 0.04 10.55 0.60
CA ILE A 114 -0.24 10.27 2.00
C ILE A 114 0.24 11.47 2.82
N ASP A 115 -0.60 12.03 3.69
CA ASP A 115 -0.24 13.17 4.53
C ASP A 115 0.93 12.83 5.46
N ALA A 116 1.99 13.60 5.37
CA ALA A 116 3.19 13.50 6.21
C ALA A 116 3.30 14.66 7.21
N ARG A 117 2.18 15.39 7.41
CA ARG A 117 2.03 16.56 8.27
C ARG A 117 2.78 17.81 7.78
N ARG A 118 2.42 18.97 8.33
CA ARG A 118 3.08 20.26 8.07
C ARG A 118 3.16 20.62 6.58
N ASN A 119 2.11 20.31 5.81
CA ASN A 119 2.04 20.50 4.35
C ASN A 119 3.06 19.71 3.54
N TYR A 120 3.56 18.59 4.10
CA TYR A 120 4.36 17.59 3.39
C TYR A 120 3.52 16.33 3.15
N VAL A 121 3.89 15.61 2.10
CA VAL A 121 3.30 14.35 1.70
C VAL A 121 4.38 13.32 1.35
N PHE A 122 4.07 12.06 1.52
CA PHE A 122 4.71 11.01 0.74
C PHE A 122 3.93 10.90 -0.56
N ALA A 123 4.58 11.12 -1.69
CA ALA A 123 3.90 11.16 -2.97
C ALA A 123 4.78 10.72 -4.13
N ALA A 124 4.12 10.39 -5.22
CA ALA A 124 4.71 10.14 -6.54
C ALA A 124 3.82 10.79 -7.60
N VAL A 125 4.30 10.88 -8.84
CA VAL A 125 3.48 11.28 -10.00
C VAL A 125 3.59 10.19 -11.05
N TYR A 126 2.46 9.59 -11.39
CA TYR A 126 2.37 8.51 -12.36
C TYR A 126 1.66 8.97 -13.62
N ASP A 127 2.29 8.68 -14.77
CA ASP A 127 1.71 8.89 -16.11
C ASP A 127 0.88 7.67 -16.50
N ASN A 128 -0.43 7.84 -16.55
CA ASN A 128 -1.37 6.76 -16.88
C ASN A 128 -1.33 6.39 -18.37
N VAL A 129 -0.83 7.26 -19.23
CA VAL A 129 -0.69 7.02 -20.67
C VAL A 129 0.55 6.20 -20.96
N ASN A 130 1.71 6.66 -20.47
CA ASN A 130 3.01 6.02 -20.72
C ASN A 130 3.34 4.92 -19.70
N LYS A 131 2.51 4.72 -18.67
CA LYS A 131 2.64 3.69 -17.63
C LYS A 131 3.97 3.73 -16.87
N ASN A 132 4.42 4.93 -16.53
CA ASN A 132 5.66 5.14 -15.78
C ASN A 132 5.55 6.27 -14.76
N PHE A 133 6.44 6.26 -13.77
CA PHE A 133 6.55 7.37 -12.82
C PHE A 133 7.35 8.52 -13.45
N ILE A 134 6.73 9.71 -13.53
CA ILE A 134 7.40 10.98 -13.84
C ILE A 134 8.19 11.46 -12.62
N LEU A 135 7.60 11.35 -11.44
CA LEU A 135 8.24 11.64 -10.17
C LEU A 135 8.17 10.38 -9.30
N LYS A 136 9.33 9.85 -8.95
CA LYS A 136 9.42 8.68 -8.07
C LYS A 136 8.96 9.03 -6.65
N GLU A 137 8.60 8.00 -5.90
CA GLU A 137 8.17 8.09 -4.51
C GLU A 137 9.16 8.89 -3.64
N GLN A 138 8.66 9.88 -2.94
CA GLN A 138 9.48 10.72 -2.07
C GLN A 138 8.66 11.46 -1.00
N TYR A 139 9.36 11.95 0.01
CA TYR A 139 8.85 12.91 0.97
C TYR A 139 9.04 14.31 0.41
N ILE A 140 7.96 15.08 0.19
CA ILE A 140 7.99 16.36 -0.51
C ILE A 140 6.88 17.29 0.01
N SER A 141 7.12 18.62 -0.01
CA SER A 141 6.04 19.57 0.29
C SER A 141 5.02 19.60 -0.85
N ILE A 142 3.73 19.79 -0.52
CA ILE A 142 2.67 19.91 -1.53
C ILE A 142 2.99 21.03 -2.53
N ASN A 143 3.50 22.17 -2.06
CA ASN A 143 3.86 23.30 -2.92
C ASN A 143 4.95 22.93 -3.93
N THR A 144 5.98 22.20 -3.49
CA THR A 144 7.07 21.74 -4.38
C THR A 144 6.58 20.70 -5.35
N LEU A 145 5.72 19.77 -4.92
CA LEU A 145 5.10 18.76 -5.77
C LEU A 145 4.26 19.42 -6.86
N GLU A 146 3.37 20.35 -6.51
CA GLU A 146 2.55 21.08 -7.49
C GLU A 146 3.38 21.96 -8.42
N ALA A 147 4.46 22.53 -7.93
CA ALA A 147 5.41 23.26 -8.78
C ALA A 147 6.08 22.34 -9.83
N ALA A 148 6.46 21.14 -9.45
CA ALA A 148 7.01 20.13 -10.36
C ALA A 148 6.01 19.67 -11.44
N MET A 149 4.73 19.70 -11.12
CA MET A 149 3.65 19.30 -12.03
C MET A 149 3.12 20.42 -12.94
N ARG A 150 3.61 21.67 -12.84
CA ARG A 150 3.07 22.82 -13.58
C ARG A 150 2.94 22.62 -15.08
N ASN A 151 3.85 21.85 -15.68
CA ASN A 151 3.89 21.61 -17.12
C ASN A 151 3.04 20.40 -17.56
N LEU A 152 2.38 19.69 -16.64
CA LEU A 152 1.56 18.52 -16.94
C LEU A 152 0.10 18.89 -17.30
N GLY A 153 -0.28 20.17 -17.16
CA GLY A 153 -1.67 20.61 -17.34
C GLY A 153 -2.56 20.31 -16.15
N ASP A 154 -3.87 20.32 -16.38
CA ASP A 154 -4.88 20.16 -15.30
C ASP A 154 -5.51 18.75 -15.26
N ASP A 155 -5.11 17.85 -16.17
CA ASP A 155 -5.65 16.49 -16.24
C ASP A 155 -4.96 15.56 -15.21
N ILE A 156 -5.04 15.97 -13.95
CA ILE A 156 -4.38 15.38 -12.79
C ILE A 156 -5.42 15.06 -11.73
N THR A 157 -5.30 13.88 -11.09
CA THR A 157 -6.04 13.55 -9.88
C THR A 157 -5.10 13.05 -8.78
N TYR A 158 -5.36 13.48 -7.55
CA TYR A 158 -4.76 12.84 -6.38
C TYR A 158 -5.57 11.60 -6.00
N ILE A 159 -4.90 10.60 -5.45
CA ILE A 159 -5.54 9.47 -4.78
C ILE A 159 -5.06 9.45 -3.33
N SER A 160 -5.97 9.55 -2.37
CA SER A 160 -5.65 9.66 -0.95
C SER A 160 -6.87 9.40 -0.07
N ASN A 161 -6.64 8.97 1.18
CA ASN A 161 -7.64 8.96 2.24
C ASN A 161 -7.47 10.16 3.18
N ASP A 162 -6.48 11.00 2.95
CA ASP A 162 -6.17 12.17 3.76
C ASP A 162 -6.76 13.45 3.16
N LYS A 163 -7.00 14.44 4.03
CA LYS A 163 -7.35 15.78 3.59
C LYS A 163 -6.10 16.55 3.21
N LEU A 164 -5.86 16.70 1.92
CA LEU A 164 -4.70 17.41 1.39
C LEU A 164 -5.08 18.84 0.99
N ASN A 165 -4.19 19.79 1.23
CA ASN A 165 -4.37 21.19 0.79
C ASN A 165 -3.89 21.35 -0.66
N THR A 166 -4.68 20.84 -1.60
CA THR A 166 -4.41 20.87 -3.05
C THR A 166 -5.57 21.45 -3.82
N LYS A 167 -5.29 22.05 -4.99
CA LYS A 167 -6.31 22.53 -5.92
C LYS A 167 -6.91 21.43 -6.81
N TYR A 168 -6.28 20.28 -6.88
CA TYR A 168 -6.70 19.18 -7.73
C TYR A 168 -7.79 18.32 -7.07
N SER A 169 -8.52 17.56 -7.86
CA SER A 169 -9.46 16.57 -7.35
C SER A 169 -8.76 15.48 -6.56
N ILE A 170 -9.41 14.99 -5.52
CA ILE A 170 -8.91 13.86 -4.72
C ILE A 170 -9.88 12.70 -4.90
N GLN A 171 -9.38 11.59 -5.44
CA GLN A 171 -10.07 10.32 -5.44
C GLN A 171 -9.80 9.63 -4.10
N GLU A 172 -10.84 9.14 -3.42
CA GLU A 172 -10.67 8.31 -2.23
C GLU A 172 -9.95 7.01 -2.59
N TYR A 173 -8.98 6.64 -1.77
CA TYR A 173 -8.26 5.38 -1.94
C TYR A 173 -9.07 4.21 -1.36
N VAL A 174 -9.51 3.36 -2.26
CA VAL A 174 -10.04 2.02 -1.93
C VAL A 174 -9.25 1.02 -2.78
N PRO A 175 -8.50 0.07 -2.18
CA PRO A 175 -7.64 -0.80 -2.96
C PRO A 175 -8.43 -1.71 -3.90
N ASN A 176 -8.03 -1.73 -5.16
CA ASN A 176 -8.42 -2.76 -6.12
C ASN A 176 -7.45 -3.94 -5.98
N ILE A 177 -7.70 -4.78 -4.95
CA ILE A 177 -6.76 -5.84 -4.55
C ILE A 177 -6.53 -6.84 -5.69
N SER A 178 -7.57 -7.20 -6.45
CA SER A 178 -7.43 -8.08 -7.63
C SER A 178 -6.45 -7.51 -8.64
N TYR A 179 -6.61 -6.24 -9.01
CA TYR A 179 -5.74 -5.59 -9.99
C TYR A 179 -4.31 -5.34 -9.45
N ILE A 180 -4.17 -5.02 -8.17
CA ILE A 180 -2.86 -4.95 -7.51
C ILE A 180 -2.16 -6.30 -7.64
N VAL A 181 -2.82 -7.39 -7.24
CA VAL A 181 -2.25 -8.74 -7.28
C VAL A 181 -1.88 -9.14 -8.71
N GLU A 182 -2.74 -8.88 -9.70
CA GLU A 182 -2.47 -9.15 -11.12
C GLU A 182 -1.15 -8.54 -11.59
N ASN A 183 -0.87 -7.30 -11.19
CA ASN A 183 0.32 -6.56 -11.62
C ASN A 183 1.62 -6.95 -10.89
N VAL A 184 1.50 -7.59 -9.73
CA VAL A 184 2.70 -7.86 -8.89
C VAL A 184 2.95 -9.34 -8.60
N MET A 185 1.95 -10.23 -8.75
CA MET A 185 2.05 -11.64 -8.34
C MET A 185 3.19 -12.43 -9.01
N ASN A 186 3.62 -12.00 -10.19
CA ASN A 186 4.69 -12.65 -10.95
C ASN A 186 6.08 -12.09 -10.63
N ARG A 187 6.19 -11.11 -9.73
CA ARG A 187 7.49 -10.62 -9.24
C ARG A 187 8.20 -11.71 -8.46
N GLU A 188 9.52 -11.63 -8.46
CA GLU A 188 10.33 -12.49 -7.63
C GLU A 188 10.03 -12.22 -6.14
N GLY A 189 9.73 -13.27 -5.41
CA GLY A 189 9.51 -13.17 -3.97
C GLY A 189 10.85 -13.11 -3.22
N ILE A 190 10.87 -12.35 -2.15
CA ILE A 190 12.08 -12.15 -1.33
C ILE A 190 12.02 -12.96 -0.03
N ASN A 191 13.18 -13.16 0.56
CA ASN A 191 13.31 -13.78 1.87
C ASN A 191 12.65 -12.89 2.95
N PRO A 192 11.88 -13.44 3.92
CA PRO A 192 11.23 -12.65 4.95
C PRO A 192 12.19 -11.79 5.78
N HIS A 193 13.47 -12.20 5.93
CA HIS A 193 14.46 -11.39 6.64
C HIS A 193 14.87 -10.13 5.88
N SER A 194 14.74 -10.11 4.56
CA SER A 194 15.07 -8.96 3.69
C SER A 194 13.88 -8.03 3.45
N VAL A 195 12.73 -8.32 4.03
CA VAL A 195 11.54 -7.45 3.94
C VAL A 195 11.68 -6.31 4.95
N ASP A 196 11.71 -5.07 4.46
CA ASP A 196 11.85 -3.89 5.29
C ASP A 196 10.77 -2.83 5.01
N ALA A 197 10.54 -1.98 6.00
CA ALA A 197 9.62 -0.86 5.85
C ALA A 197 10.20 0.19 4.90
N ASN A 198 9.36 0.70 4.01
CA ASN A 198 9.72 1.79 3.10
C ASN A 198 9.61 3.15 3.83
N TYR A 199 10.70 3.56 4.48
CA TYR A 199 10.80 4.85 5.13
C TYR A 199 11.37 5.90 4.16
N LEU A 200 10.49 6.67 3.51
CA LEU A 200 10.87 7.78 2.62
C LEU A 200 11.37 9.02 3.37
N LYS A 201 11.18 9.06 4.67
CA LYS A 201 11.69 10.10 5.56
C LYS A 201 12.51 9.42 6.67
N MET A 202 13.72 9.94 6.90
CA MET A 202 14.50 9.57 8.08
C MET A 202 13.76 9.99 9.37
N THR A 203 13.96 9.26 10.44
CA THR A 203 13.43 9.66 11.75
C THR A 203 14.14 10.92 12.23
N GLU A 204 13.49 11.73 13.07
CA GLU A 204 14.14 12.94 13.64
C GLU A 204 15.45 12.60 14.39
N ALA A 205 15.59 11.37 14.87
CA ALA A 205 16.82 10.90 15.52
C ALA A 205 17.94 10.62 14.50
N GLU A 206 17.61 10.14 13.30
CA GLU A 206 18.58 9.89 12.22
C GLU A 206 18.97 11.18 11.49
N GLU A 207 18.08 12.20 11.44
CA GLU A 207 18.38 13.51 10.87
C GLU A 207 19.36 14.33 11.73
N ASN A 208 19.51 13.97 13.02
CA ASN A 208 20.36 14.68 13.99
C ASN A 208 21.69 13.95 14.31
N LEU A 209 22.01 12.87 13.57
CA LEU A 209 23.28 12.13 13.64
C LEU A 209 24.25 12.60 12.54
#